data_0a4faf2bfb85f0eb74da19c2826e3e8c
#
_entry.id   0a4faf2bfb85f0eb74da19c2826e3e8c
#
_cell.length_a   1.000
_cell.length_b   1.000
_cell.length_c   1.000
_cell.angle_alpha   90.00
_cell.angle_beta   90.00
_cell.angle_gamma   90.00
#
_symmetry.space_group_name_H-M   'P 1'
#
loop_
_entity.id
_entity.type
_entity.pdbx_description
1 polymer ?
#
loop_
_entity_poly.entity_id
_entity_poly.type
_entity_poly.pdbx_seq_one_letter_code
_entity_poly.pdbx_strand_id
1 'polypeptide(L)'
;VNIEWLAVAPLAMMDGGAWYAFQTSSMAGKLIVIILFIGSIFTWSVMITKYRTMLKAVEQTRRFLVAYRKEGHPASLFLKRQRHEASPLYPIYERACAALGTVLEARGADPGDLFMGAMSGSQFQLGEVAISRIRNVAERTMADQALLMEASMGFLATSTTAAPFLGLLGTVWGVMDAFSQMVTKGTAMLSAVAPGIAGALLTTVVGLLVALPSSIGYNMLTDRIRGLTVEMDNFCQELISDLESHYRSA
;
A
#
# COMPACT_ATOMS: atom_id res chain seq x y z
N VAL A 1 -17.70 6.42 6.95
CA VAL A 1 -17.74 5.39 8.00
C VAL A 1 -16.88 5.89 9.14
N ASN A 2 -17.49 6.23 10.29
CA ASN A 2 -16.79 6.70 11.48
C ASN A 2 -15.94 5.56 12.05
N ILE A 3 -14.62 5.75 12.04
CA ILE A 3 -13.63 4.76 12.50
C ILE A 3 -13.34 4.90 14.02
N GLU A 4 -13.98 5.84 14.69
CA GLU A 4 -13.72 6.15 16.12
C GLU A 4 -13.99 4.98 17.08
N TRP A 5 -14.95 4.12 16.80
CA TRP A 5 -15.26 2.97 17.66
C TRP A 5 -14.22 1.84 17.60
N LEU A 6 -13.40 1.75 16.51
CA LEU A 6 -12.30 0.78 16.40
C LEU A 6 -11.12 1.11 17.33
N ALA A 7 -10.98 2.37 17.74
CA ALA A 7 -9.91 2.80 18.63
C ALA A 7 -10.31 2.64 20.12
N VAL A 8 -11.60 2.61 20.46
CA VAL A 8 -12.10 2.61 21.84
C VAL A 8 -12.37 1.19 22.35
N ALA A 9 -12.66 0.22 21.47
CA ALA A 9 -12.96 -1.16 21.86
C ALA A 9 -11.86 -1.85 22.70
N PRO A 10 -10.53 -1.68 22.40
CA PRO A 10 -9.51 -2.31 23.24
C PRO A 10 -9.35 -1.71 24.62
N LEU A 11 -9.76 -0.46 24.85
CA LEU A 11 -9.63 0.20 26.15
C LEU A 11 -10.74 -0.18 27.15
N ALA A 12 -11.95 -0.46 26.67
CA ALA A 12 -13.09 -0.86 27.51
C ALA A 12 -12.99 -2.30 28.05
N MET A 13 -12.14 -3.16 27.46
CA MET A 13 -11.91 -4.53 27.93
C MET A 13 -10.83 -4.63 29.05
N MET A 14 -10.23 -3.53 29.47
CA MET A 14 -9.18 -3.50 30.50
C MET A 14 -9.72 -3.41 31.93
N ASP A 15 -11.00 -3.70 32.20
CA ASP A 15 -11.48 -3.88 33.57
C ASP A 15 -10.78 -5.08 34.21
N GLY A 16 -10.11 -4.83 35.32
CA GLY A 16 -9.43 -5.74 36.29
C GLY A 16 -8.94 -7.12 35.82
N GLY A 17 -9.71 -7.83 34.99
CA GLY A 17 -9.45 -9.19 34.57
C GLY A 17 -8.30 -9.35 33.55
N ALA A 18 -8.20 -8.50 32.55
CA ALA A 18 -7.13 -8.56 31.57
C ALA A 18 -5.78 -8.14 32.17
N TRP A 19 -5.79 -7.14 33.02
CA TRP A 19 -4.59 -6.72 33.76
C TRP A 19 -4.09 -7.81 34.71
N TYR A 20 -5.01 -8.44 35.46
CA TYR A 20 -4.67 -9.58 36.32
C TYR A 20 -4.10 -10.75 35.50
N ALA A 21 -4.73 -11.10 34.35
CA ALA A 21 -4.25 -12.14 33.47
C ALA A 21 -2.86 -11.81 32.88
N PHE A 22 -2.57 -10.54 32.57
CA PHE A 22 -1.22 -10.12 32.16
C PHE A 22 -0.20 -10.25 33.28
N GLN A 23 -0.53 -9.82 34.51
CA GLN A 23 0.38 -9.94 35.64
C GLN A 23 0.73 -11.39 35.99
N THR A 24 -0.25 -12.29 35.89
CA THR A 24 -0.10 -13.73 36.21
C THR A 24 0.44 -14.55 35.03
N SER A 25 0.54 -13.95 33.83
CA SER A 25 1.10 -14.59 32.66
C SER A 25 2.57 -14.95 32.84
N SER A 26 3.01 -16.03 32.18
CA SER A 26 4.42 -16.44 32.13
C SER A 26 5.30 -15.35 31.51
N MET A 27 6.62 -15.40 31.74
CA MET A 27 7.57 -14.47 31.10
C MET A 27 7.48 -14.50 29.58
N ALA A 28 7.32 -15.69 28.98
CA ALA A 28 7.11 -15.84 27.53
C ALA A 28 5.82 -15.17 27.08
N GLY A 29 4.71 -15.35 27.81
CA GLY A 29 3.44 -14.68 27.50
C GLY A 29 3.53 -13.16 27.55
N LYS A 30 4.19 -12.59 28.55
CA LYS A 30 4.43 -11.14 28.65
C LYS A 30 5.24 -10.61 27.48
N LEU A 31 6.31 -11.32 27.12
CA LEU A 31 7.15 -10.94 25.97
C LEU A 31 6.37 -10.96 24.66
N ILE A 32 5.54 -11.97 24.43
CA ILE A 32 4.68 -12.06 23.24
C ILE A 32 3.69 -10.90 23.20
N VAL A 33 3.03 -10.58 24.32
CA VAL A 33 2.09 -9.43 24.38
C VAL A 33 2.80 -8.12 24.06
N ILE A 34 4.02 -7.90 24.58
CA ILE A 34 4.82 -6.71 24.28
C ILE A 34 5.17 -6.64 22.79
N ILE A 35 5.61 -7.75 22.19
CA ILE A 35 5.91 -7.82 20.75
C ILE A 35 4.66 -7.49 19.92
N LEU A 36 3.51 -8.07 20.27
CA LEU A 36 2.24 -7.82 19.59
C LEU A 36 1.81 -6.35 19.73
N PHE A 37 2.01 -5.74 20.90
CA PHE A 37 1.67 -4.34 21.13
C PHE A 37 2.54 -3.40 20.28
N ILE A 38 3.85 -3.63 20.25
CA ILE A 38 4.79 -2.87 19.41
C ILE A 38 4.41 -3.07 17.92
N GLY A 39 4.19 -4.30 17.50
CA GLY A 39 3.74 -4.63 16.13
C GLY A 39 2.44 -3.92 15.76
N SER A 40 1.48 -3.82 16.68
CA SER A 40 0.23 -3.11 16.50
C SER A 40 0.45 -1.62 16.21
N ILE A 41 1.33 -0.95 16.97
CA ILE A 41 1.65 0.47 16.74
C ILE A 41 2.21 0.69 15.33
N PHE A 42 3.15 -0.16 14.89
CA PHE A 42 3.71 -0.09 13.55
C PHE A 42 2.64 -0.34 12.47
N THR A 43 1.78 -1.34 12.67
CA THR A 43 0.70 -1.67 11.74
C THR A 43 -0.26 -0.50 11.54
N TRP A 44 -0.70 0.13 12.64
CA TRP A 44 -1.57 1.31 12.59
C TRP A 44 -0.87 2.49 11.91
N SER A 45 0.40 2.74 12.22
CA SER A 45 1.18 3.80 11.59
C SER A 45 1.27 3.64 10.06
N VAL A 46 1.62 2.43 9.61
CA VAL A 46 1.70 2.11 8.18
C VAL A 46 0.32 2.24 7.52
N MET A 47 -0.72 1.68 8.14
CA MET A 47 -2.09 1.71 7.61
C MET A 47 -2.60 3.14 7.42
N ILE A 48 -2.46 4.00 8.44
CA ILE A 48 -2.92 5.39 8.37
C ILE A 48 -2.14 6.18 7.31
N THR A 49 -0.82 6.03 7.29
CA THR A 49 0.04 6.73 6.33
C THR A 49 -0.28 6.33 4.90
N LYS A 50 -0.39 5.02 4.63
CA LYS A 50 -0.74 4.49 3.31
C LYS A 50 -2.15 4.92 2.88
N TYR A 51 -3.12 4.83 3.78
CA TYR A 51 -4.50 5.26 3.49
C TYR A 51 -4.56 6.72 3.05
N ARG A 52 -3.89 7.62 3.78
CA ARG A 52 -3.80 9.05 3.43
C ARG A 52 -3.10 9.27 2.08
N THR A 53 -2.02 8.54 1.83
CA THR A 53 -1.29 8.63 0.56
C THR A 53 -2.15 8.16 -0.62
N MET A 54 -2.87 7.05 -0.46
CA MET A 54 -3.78 6.53 -1.49
C MET A 54 -4.95 7.47 -1.77
N LEU A 55 -5.55 8.08 -0.74
CA LEU A 55 -6.60 9.08 -0.96
C LEU A 55 -6.11 10.28 -1.77
N LYS A 56 -4.91 10.77 -1.46
CA LYS A 56 -4.29 11.88 -2.22
C LYS A 56 -3.98 11.45 -3.66
N ALA A 57 -3.45 10.23 -3.84
CA ALA A 57 -3.14 9.69 -5.16
C ALA A 57 -4.39 9.61 -6.05
N VAL A 58 -5.51 9.07 -5.55
CA VAL A 58 -6.79 8.99 -6.27
C VAL A 58 -7.30 10.37 -6.68
N GLU A 59 -7.32 11.33 -5.75
CA GLU A 59 -7.79 12.68 -6.04
C GLU A 59 -6.91 13.39 -7.08
N GLN A 60 -5.58 13.27 -6.95
CA GLN A 60 -4.64 13.87 -7.89
C GLN A 60 -4.67 13.18 -9.26
N THR A 61 -4.88 11.88 -9.30
CA THR A 61 -5.10 11.13 -10.54
C THR A 61 -6.32 11.66 -11.28
N ARG A 62 -7.43 11.84 -10.60
CA ARG A 62 -8.64 12.40 -11.21
C ARG A 62 -8.41 13.81 -11.76
N ARG A 63 -7.72 14.67 -11.00
CA ARG A 63 -7.39 16.03 -11.45
C ARG A 63 -6.48 16.03 -12.65
N PHE A 64 -5.49 15.16 -12.67
CA PHE A 64 -4.57 14.99 -13.79
C PHE A 64 -5.30 14.53 -15.06
N LEU A 65 -6.16 13.50 -14.98
CA LEU A 65 -6.93 13.00 -16.11
C LEU A 65 -7.86 14.07 -16.70
N VAL A 66 -8.53 14.86 -15.84
CA VAL A 66 -9.35 15.98 -16.30
C VAL A 66 -8.52 17.03 -17.04
N ALA A 67 -7.33 17.36 -16.50
CA ALA A 67 -6.42 18.31 -17.14
C ALA A 67 -5.90 17.76 -18.47
N TYR A 68 -5.49 16.48 -18.50
CA TYR A 68 -4.99 15.82 -19.71
C TYR A 68 -6.03 15.79 -20.83
N ARG A 69 -7.26 15.33 -20.54
CA ARG A 69 -8.33 15.21 -21.54
C ARG A 69 -8.90 16.55 -22.02
N LYS A 70 -8.65 17.63 -21.28
CA LYS A 70 -9.03 18.98 -21.70
C LYS A 70 -8.08 19.56 -22.74
N GLU A 71 -6.86 19.07 -22.81
CA GLU A 71 -5.86 19.53 -23.78
C GLU A 71 -6.04 18.83 -25.12
N GLY A 72 -5.94 19.59 -26.20
CA GLY A 72 -6.09 19.06 -27.56
C GLY A 72 -4.84 18.33 -28.10
N HIS A 73 -3.72 18.37 -27.39
CA HIS A 73 -2.47 17.74 -27.79
C HIS A 73 -1.87 16.93 -26.63
N PRO A 74 -1.47 15.65 -26.85
CA PRO A 74 -1.04 14.76 -25.77
C PRO A 74 0.20 15.26 -25.00
N ALA A 75 1.08 16.07 -25.59
CA ALA A 75 2.27 16.61 -24.93
C ALA A 75 2.07 18.00 -24.30
N SER A 76 0.87 18.62 -24.35
CA SER A 76 0.69 20.01 -23.92
C SER A 76 0.93 20.25 -22.44
N LEU A 77 0.56 19.34 -21.54
CA LEU A 77 0.84 19.47 -20.10
C LEU A 77 2.34 19.42 -19.81
N PHE A 78 3.10 18.63 -20.57
CA PHE A 78 4.55 18.54 -20.45
C PHE A 78 5.20 19.86 -20.84
N LEU A 79 4.78 20.47 -21.93
CA LEU A 79 5.25 21.76 -22.41
C LEU A 79 4.90 22.91 -21.46
N LYS A 80 3.69 22.89 -20.89
CA LYS A 80 3.24 23.88 -19.90
C LYS A 80 3.90 23.69 -18.53
N ARG A 81 4.73 22.66 -18.34
CA ARG A 81 5.39 22.31 -17.07
C ARG A 81 4.41 22.21 -15.89
N GLN A 82 3.19 21.80 -16.14
CA GLN A 82 2.23 21.58 -15.06
C GLN A 82 2.54 20.26 -14.35
N ARG A 83 2.97 20.36 -13.10
CA ARG A 83 3.34 19.21 -12.28
C ARG A 83 2.18 18.71 -11.44
N HIS A 84 1.94 17.41 -11.49
CA HIS A 84 0.96 16.70 -10.68
C HIS A 84 1.67 15.59 -9.87
N GLU A 85 2.70 15.95 -9.10
CA GLU A 85 3.65 15.03 -8.46
C GLU A 85 3.01 13.97 -7.54
N ALA A 86 1.82 14.25 -6.99
CA ALA A 86 1.12 13.29 -6.14
C ALA A 86 0.24 12.29 -6.93
N SER A 87 0.13 12.42 -8.27
CA SER A 87 -0.56 11.45 -9.13
C SER A 87 0.43 10.40 -9.64
N PRO A 88 0.16 9.09 -9.51
CA PRO A 88 1.01 8.05 -10.07
C PRO A 88 1.01 8.03 -11.60
N LEU A 89 0.05 8.68 -12.26
CA LEU A 89 -0.01 8.82 -13.72
C LEU A 89 1.00 9.85 -14.25
N TYR A 90 1.31 10.87 -13.45
CA TYR A 90 2.19 11.94 -13.88
C TYR A 90 3.61 11.47 -14.25
N PRO A 91 4.29 10.62 -13.46
CA PRO A 91 5.60 10.07 -13.85
C PRO A 91 5.55 9.23 -15.14
N ILE A 92 4.44 8.51 -15.39
CA ILE A 92 4.25 7.74 -16.64
C ILE A 92 4.19 8.71 -17.83
N TYR A 93 3.36 9.74 -17.71
CA TYR A 93 3.21 10.79 -18.69
C TYR A 93 4.53 11.52 -18.97
N GLU A 94 5.21 11.97 -17.91
CA GLU A 94 6.47 12.73 -18.01
C GLU A 94 7.57 11.93 -18.72
N ARG A 95 7.75 10.66 -18.34
CA ARG A 95 8.76 9.80 -18.96
C ARG A 95 8.42 9.41 -20.41
N ALA A 96 7.14 9.20 -20.72
CA ALA A 96 6.68 8.95 -22.07
C ALA A 96 6.93 10.18 -22.96
N CYS A 97 6.60 11.38 -22.50
CA CYS A 97 6.89 12.63 -23.23
C CYS A 97 8.39 12.89 -23.36
N ALA A 98 9.19 12.61 -22.35
CA ALA A 98 10.65 12.71 -22.45
C ALA A 98 11.22 11.71 -23.49
N ALA A 99 10.71 10.47 -23.53
CA ALA A 99 11.07 9.49 -24.54
C ALA A 99 10.67 9.95 -25.95
N LEU A 100 9.50 10.58 -26.10
CA LEU A 100 9.09 11.22 -27.35
C LEU A 100 10.10 12.30 -27.76
N GLY A 101 10.51 13.18 -26.84
CA GLY A 101 11.52 14.22 -27.09
C GLY A 101 12.83 13.63 -27.60
N THR A 102 13.36 12.57 -26.97
CA THR A 102 14.61 11.91 -27.41
C THR A 102 14.49 11.27 -28.82
N VAL A 103 13.32 10.76 -29.16
CA VAL A 103 13.05 10.22 -30.51
C VAL A 103 13.05 11.33 -31.55
N LEU A 104 12.50 12.48 -31.21
CA LEU A 104 12.44 13.65 -32.07
C LEU A 104 13.82 14.28 -32.30
N GLU A 105 14.61 14.43 -31.23
CA GLU A 105 16.02 14.89 -31.28
C GLU A 105 16.89 13.98 -32.18
N ALA A 106 16.75 12.66 -32.04
CA ALA A 106 17.50 11.69 -32.86
C ALA A 106 17.22 11.82 -34.37
N ARG A 107 16.14 12.49 -34.77
CA ARG A 107 15.76 12.79 -36.14
C ARG A 107 16.13 14.22 -36.59
N GLY A 108 16.92 14.92 -35.79
CA GLY A 108 17.46 16.24 -36.14
C GLY A 108 16.48 17.40 -35.92
N ALA A 109 15.46 17.18 -35.15
CA ALA A 109 14.46 18.18 -34.82
C ALA A 109 14.72 18.78 -33.45
N ASP A 110 14.63 20.09 -33.29
CA ASP A 110 14.64 20.69 -31.96
C ASP A 110 13.33 20.31 -31.23
N PRO A 111 13.40 19.67 -30.06
CA PRO A 111 12.20 19.29 -29.33
C PRO A 111 11.26 20.45 -29.04
N GLY A 112 11.81 21.64 -28.79
CA GLY A 112 11.03 22.86 -28.57
C GLY A 112 10.21 23.28 -29.80
N ASP A 113 10.85 23.30 -30.96
CA ASP A 113 10.21 23.67 -32.22
C ASP A 113 9.24 22.63 -32.71
N LEU A 114 9.52 21.34 -32.47
CA LEU A 114 8.64 20.24 -32.86
C LEU A 114 7.41 20.11 -31.99
N PHE A 115 7.54 20.30 -30.70
CA PHE A 115 6.37 20.39 -29.83
C PHE A 115 5.52 21.63 -30.16
N MET A 116 6.13 22.76 -30.46
CA MET A 116 5.42 23.98 -30.93
C MET A 116 4.92 23.83 -32.39
N GLY A 117 5.70 23.21 -33.29
CA GLY A 117 5.34 22.98 -34.67
C GLY A 117 4.34 21.84 -34.86
N ALA A 118 4.28 20.83 -34.00
CA ALA A 118 3.25 19.80 -34.02
C ALA A 118 1.86 20.36 -33.65
N MET A 119 1.80 21.43 -32.87
CA MET A 119 0.57 22.23 -32.70
C MET A 119 0.18 22.96 -34.00
N SER A 120 1.10 23.10 -34.95
CA SER A 120 0.90 23.79 -36.23
C SER A 120 0.75 22.87 -37.43
N GLY A 121 0.50 21.57 -37.25
CA GLY A 121 0.12 20.64 -38.35
C GLY A 121 1.27 20.18 -39.26
N SER A 122 2.54 20.21 -38.82
CA SER A 122 3.63 19.71 -39.66
C SER A 122 3.72 18.17 -39.62
N GLN A 123 3.81 17.56 -40.79
CA GLN A 123 3.81 16.13 -41.10
C GLN A 123 5.00 15.36 -40.50
N PHE A 124 5.04 15.21 -39.18
CA PHE A 124 6.05 14.39 -38.58
C PHE A 124 5.47 13.00 -38.23
N GLN A 125 5.92 11.97 -38.96
CA GLN A 125 5.46 10.59 -38.75
C GLN A 125 6.37 9.85 -37.78
N LEU A 126 5.82 9.37 -36.70
CA LEU A 126 6.50 8.41 -35.81
C LEU A 126 6.40 6.99 -36.43
N GLY A 127 7.55 6.38 -36.67
CA GLY A 127 7.59 4.98 -37.09
C GLY A 127 7.20 4.05 -35.93
N GLU A 128 6.74 2.85 -36.26
CA GLU A 128 6.29 1.83 -35.31
C GLU A 128 7.33 1.50 -34.21
N VAL A 129 8.61 1.49 -34.58
CA VAL A 129 9.74 1.29 -33.63
C VAL A 129 9.81 2.40 -32.58
N ALA A 130 9.55 3.65 -32.97
CA ALA A 130 9.57 4.80 -32.06
C ALA A 130 8.39 4.73 -31.07
N ILE A 131 7.20 4.42 -31.55
CA ILE A 131 6.01 4.24 -30.72
C ILE A 131 6.19 3.08 -29.75
N SER A 132 6.72 1.94 -30.21
CA SER A 132 7.05 0.79 -29.35
C SER A 132 8.04 1.16 -28.25
N ARG A 133 9.06 1.99 -28.56
CA ARG A 133 10.01 2.48 -27.56
C ARG A 133 9.33 3.34 -26.49
N ILE A 134 8.45 4.25 -26.88
CA ILE A 134 7.70 5.11 -25.94
C ILE A 134 6.77 4.26 -25.08
N ARG A 135 6.07 3.31 -25.66
CA ARG A 135 5.20 2.34 -24.98
C ARG A 135 5.98 1.58 -23.91
N ASN A 136 7.12 1.00 -24.25
CA ASN A 136 7.96 0.25 -23.31
C ASN A 136 8.43 1.12 -22.12
N VAL A 137 8.74 2.41 -22.36
CA VAL A 137 9.09 3.35 -21.28
C VAL A 137 7.89 3.63 -20.38
N ALA A 138 6.72 3.83 -20.95
CA ALA A 138 5.48 4.08 -20.19
C ALA A 138 5.11 2.85 -19.33
N GLU A 139 5.09 1.65 -19.92
CA GLU A 139 4.78 0.39 -19.22
C GLU A 139 5.78 0.09 -18.10
N ARG A 140 7.08 0.26 -18.35
CA ARG A 140 8.10 0.12 -17.32
C ARG A 140 7.90 1.09 -16.18
N THR A 141 7.57 2.35 -16.48
CA THR A 141 7.33 3.36 -15.45
C THR A 141 6.06 3.04 -14.66
N MET A 142 5.03 2.53 -15.33
CA MET A 142 3.81 2.05 -14.68
C MET A 142 4.11 0.93 -13.68
N ALA A 143 4.92 -0.06 -14.07
CA ALA A 143 5.35 -1.13 -13.18
C ALA A 143 6.14 -0.60 -11.96
N ASP A 144 7.05 0.36 -12.17
CA ASP A 144 7.79 1.02 -11.09
C ASP A 144 6.82 1.73 -10.12
N GLN A 145 5.80 2.43 -10.62
CA GLN A 145 4.81 3.10 -9.78
C GLN A 145 3.93 2.11 -9.01
N ALA A 146 3.55 0.98 -9.60
CA ALA A 146 2.81 -0.08 -8.92
C ALA A 146 3.62 -0.64 -7.74
N LEU A 147 4.90 -0.94 -7.94
CA LEU A 147 5.81 -1.40 -6.87
C LEU A 147 5.95 -0.37 -5.74
N LEU A 148 6.05 0.92 -6.06
CA LEU A 148 6.08 1.99 -5.05
C LEU A 148 4.79 2.07 -4.23
N MET A 149 3.64 1.83 -4.85
CA MET A 149 2.37 1.78 -4.14
C MET A 149 2.26 0.54 -3.24
N GLU A 150 2.81 -0.60 -3.65
CA GLU A 150 2.84 -1.83 -2.86
C GLU A 150 3.88 -1.81 -1.73
N ALA A 151 4.84 -0.89 -1.77
CA ALA A 151 5.85 -0.78 -0.74
C ALA A 151 5.21 -0.72 0.67
N SER A 152 5.77 -1.44 1.63
CA SER A 152 5.27 -1.59 3.01
C SER A 152 3.97 -2.40 3.18
N MET A 153 3.30 -2.84 2.11
CA MET A 153 2.12 -3.71 2.22
C MET A 153 2.49 -5.09 2.77
N GLY A 154 3.70 -5.58 2.50
CA GLY A 154 4.21 -6.83 3.03
C GLY A 154 4.23 -6.88 4.57
N PHE A 155 4.50 -5.76 5.23
CA PHE A 155 4.44 -5.68 6.69
C PHE A 155 3.00 -5.88 7.21
N LEU A 156 2.00 -5.23 6.58
CA LEU A 156 0.60 -5.43 6.94
C LEU A 156 0.19 -6.89 6.70
N ALA A 157 0.54 -7.47 5.55
CA ALA A 157 0.25 -8.87 5.24
C ALA A 157 0.86 -9.81 6.29
N THR A 158 2.12 -9.59 6.68
CA THR A 158 2.77 -10.39 7.72
C THR A 158 2.06 -10.24 9.08
N SER A 159 1.64 -9.02 9.44
CA SER A 159 0.93 -8.79 10.69
C SER A 159 -0.40 -9.53 10.76
N THR A 160 -1.14 -9.66 9.65
CA THR A 160 -2.42 -10.39 9.61
C THR A 160 -2.25 -11.87 9.93
N THR A 161 -1.14 -12.47 9.53
CA THR A 161 -0.87 -13.90 9.72
C THR A 161 -0.05 -14.17 10.98
N ALA A 162 1.02 -13.42 11.22
CA ALA A 162 1.93 -13.65 12.33
C ALA A 162 1.31 -13.33 13.70
N ALA A 163 0.45 -12.31 13.80
CA ALA A 163 -0.13 -11.93 15.09
C ALA A 163 -0.99 -13.03 15.73
N PRO A 164 -1.92 -13.73 15.00
CA PRO A 164 -2.64 -14.87 15.55
C PRO A 164 -1.72 -16.02 15.94
N PHE A 165 -0.69 -16.32 15.15
CA PHE A 165 0.25 -17.39 15.45
C PHE A 165 1.09 -17.09 16.69
N LEU A 166 1.52 -15.84 16.88
CA LEU A 166 2.19 -15.41 18.09
C LEU A 166 1.26 -15.51 19.30
N GLY A 167 -0.02 -15.14 19.17
CA GLY A 167 -1.01 -15.33 20.21
C GLY A 167 -1.21 -16.79 20.59
N LEU A 168 -1.32 -17.68 19.59
CA LEU A 168 -1.42 -19.13 19.79
C LEU A 168 -0.16 -19.69 20.46
N LEU A 169 1.02 -19.27 20.02
CA LEU A 169 2.29 -19.65 20.66
C LEU A 169 2.29 -19.29 22.13
N GLY A 170 1.78 -18.10 22.48
CA GLY A 170 1.66 -17.66 23.87
C GLY A 170 0.74 -18.53 24.71
N THR A 171 -0.39 -19.00 24.14
CA THR A 171 -1.28 -19.95 24.84
C THR A 171 -0.63 -21.30 25.03
N VAL A 172 -0.04 -21.87 24.02
CA VAL A 172 0.62 -23.20 24.14
C VAL A 172 1.73 -23.15 25.20
N TRP A 173 2.58 -22.13 25.13
CA TRP A 173 3.66 -21.95 26.08
C TRP A 173 3.15 -21.69 27.50
N GLY A 174 2.17 -20.81 27.68
CA GLY A 174 1.64 -20.46 28.99
C GLY A 174 0.90 -21.61 29.67
N VAL A 175 0.15 -22.43 28.90
CA VAL A 175 -0.48 -23.63 29.41
C VAL A 175 0.56 -24.69 29.81
N MET A 176 1.57 -24.88 28.96
CA MET A 176 2.68 -25.80 29.28
C MET A 176 3.39 -25.40 30.58
N ASP A 177 3.67 -24.11 30.76
CA ASP A 177 4.30 -23.58 31.96
C ASP A 177 3.41 -23.77 33.21
N ALA A 178 2.10 -23.50 33.09
CA ALA A 178 1.15 -23.70 34.19
C ALA A 178 1.10 -25.18 34.66
N PHE A 179 1.10 -26.15 33.76
CA PHE A 179 1.16 -27.55 34.11
C PHE A 179 2.53 -27.97 34.69
N SER A 180 3.62 -27.45 34.16
CA SER A 180 4.96 -27.70 34.73
C SER A 180 5.06 -27.22 36.16
N GLN A 181 4.49 -26.06 36.49
CA GLN A 181 4.45 -25.56 37.88
C GLN A 181 3.59 -26.45 38.82
N MET A 182 2.51 -27.05 38.29
CA MET A 182 1.70 -27.97 39.06
C MET A 182 2.49 -29.22 39.49
N VAL A 183 3.28 -29.76 38.54
CA VAL A 183 4.13 -30.95 38.83
C VAL A 183 5.21 -30.60 39.86
N THR A 184 5.88 -29.46 39.72
CA THR A 184 6.98 -29.05 40.62
C THR A 184 6.49 -28.70 42.02
N LYS A 185 5.28 -28.12 42.17
CA LYS A 185 4.70 -27.78 43.49
C LYS A 185 3.96 -28.93 44.17
N GLY A 186 3.80 -30.06 43.49
CA GLY A 186 3.12 -31.25 44.05
C GLY A 186 1.64 -31.03 44.39
N THR A 187 0.99 -30.00 43.81
CA THR A 187 -0.41 -29.64 44.09
C THR A 187 -1.26 -29.80 42.87
N ALA A 188 -2.24 -30.72 42.90
CA ALA A 188 -3.20 -30.94 41.83
C ALA A 188 -4.43 -29.99 41.91
N MET A 189 -4.32 -28.85 42.59
CA MET A 189 -5.45 -27.91 42.73
C MET A 189 -5.61 -27.03 41.50
N LEU A 190 -6.80 -26.98 40.93
CA LEU A 190 -7.17 -26.11 39.77
C LEU A 190 -6.91 -24.62 40.08
N SER A 191 -7.08 -24.19 41.32
CA SER A 191 -6.80 -22.81 41.76
C SER A 191 -5.34 -22.41 41.59
N ALA A 192 -4.41 -23.35 41.54
CA ALA A 192 -2.98 -23.08 41.34
C ALA A 192 -2.61 -22.84 39.88
N VAL A 193 -3.33 -23.41 38.92
CA VAL A 193 -3.04 -23.32 37.48
C VAL A 193 -3.95 -22.34 36.74
N ALA A 194 -5.15 -22.07 37.26
CA ALA A 194 -6.14 -21.19 36.60
C ALA A 194 -5.59 -19.80 36.27
N PRO A 195 -4.79 -19.11 37.12
CA PRO A 195 -4.23 -17.81 36.75
C PRO A 195 -3.25 -17.87 35.57
N GLY A 196 -2.43 -18.93 35.50
CA GLY A 196 -1.49 -19.16 34.38
C GLY A 196 -2.21 -19.43 33.05
N ILE A 197 -3.29 -20.22 33.08
CA ILE A 197 -4.15 -20.50 31.93
C ILE A 197 -4.85 -19.21 31.48
N ALA A 198 -5.39 -18.41 32.38
CA ALA A 198 -6.00 -17.12 32.05
C ALA A 198 -5.01 -16.17 31.36
N GLY A 199 -3.77 -16.09 31.85
CA GLY A 199 -2.69 -15.34 31.25
C GLY A 199 -2.29 -15.86 29.86
N ALA A 200 -2.32 -17.19 29.66
CA ALA A 200 -2.07 -17.81 28.37
C ALA A 200 -3.18 -17.43 27.35
N LEU A 201 -4.43 -17.55 27.72
CA LEU A 201 -5.57 -17.19 26.83
C LEU A 201 -5.57 -15.72 26.44
N LEU A 202 -5.11 -14.83 27.32
CA LEU A 202 -4.98 -13.40 27.00
C LEU A 202 -4.07 -13.17 25.80
N THR A 203 -2.99 -13.92 25.61
CA THR A 203 -2.08 -13.75 24.48
C THR A 203 -2.78 -13.98 23.14
N THR A 204 -3.67 -14.95 23.04
CA THR A 204 -4.46 -15.21 21.83
C THR A 204 -5.46 -14.08 21.57
N VAL A 205 -6.14 -13.59 22.59
CA VAL A 205 -7.05 -12.45 22.46
C VAL A 205 -6.31 -11.23 21.92
N VAL A 206 -5.15 -10.90 22.47
CA VAL A 206 -4.32 -9.79 21.99
C VAL A 206 -3.86 -10.02 20.55
N GLY A 207 -3.42 -11.24 20.20
CA GLY A 207 -3.04 -11.59 18.84
C GLY A 207 -4.16 -11.36 17.82
N LEU A 208 -5.38 -11.76 18.16
CA LEU A 208 -6.57 -11.56 17.30
C LEU A 208 -6.96 -10.08 17.20
N LEU A 209 -6.88 -9.33 18.29
CA LEU A 209 -7.15 -7.88 18.31
C LEU A 209 -6.19 -7.09 17.41
N VAL A 210 -4.96 -7.55 17.26
CA VAL A 210 -3.97 -6.97 16.34
C VAL A 210 -4.24 -7.40 14.90
N ALA A 211 -4.56 -8.69 14.69
CA ALA A 211 -4.72 -9.26 13.36
C ALA A 211 -5.95 -8.73 12.62
N LEU A 212 -7.09 -8.59 13.29
CA LEU A 212 -8.35 -8.22 12.65
C LEU A 212 -8.30 -6.83 11.98
N PRO A 213 -7.90 -5.74 12.66
CA PRO A 213 -7.76 -4.44 12.00
C PRO A 213 -6.71 -4.44 10.90
N SER A 214 -5.61 -5.18 11.10
CA SER A 214 -4.53 -5.32 10.11
C SER A 214 -5.04 -5.96 8.81
N SER A 215 -5.85 -7.02 8.93
CA SER A 215 -6.45 -7.73 7.80
C SER A 215 -7.43 -6.84 7.02
N ILE A 216 -8.30 -6.13 7.72
CA ILE A 216 -9.25 -5.19 7.11
C ILE A 216 -8.49 -4.08 6.38
N GLY A 217 -7.50 -3.47 7.04
CA GLY A 217 -6.70 -2.40 6.46
C GLY A 217 -5.88 -2.86 5.25
N TYR A 218 -5.29 -4.05 5.32
CA TYR A 218 -4.57 -4.67 4.21
C TYR A 218 -5.46 -4.85 2.98
N ASN A 219 -6.63 -5.45 3.16
CA ASN A 219 -7.57 -5.69 2.05
C ASN A 219 -8.05 -4.38 1.43
N MET A 220 -8.46 -3.39 2.25
CA MET A 220 -8.89 -2.08 1.76
C MET A 220 -7.79 -1.36 0.94
N LEU A 221 -6.55 -1.42 1.40
CA LEU A 221 -5.43 -0.79 0.70
C LEU A 221 -5.07 -1.53 -0.58
N THR A 222 -5.08 -2.86 -0.56
CA THR A 222 -4.82 -3.70 -1.74
C THR A 222 -5.84 -3.44 -2.84
N ASP A 223 -7.13 -3.32 -2.51
CA ASP A 223 -8.17 -3.00 -3.49
C ASP A 223 -7.97 -1.61 -4.10
N ARG A 224 -7.56 -0.62 -3.31
CA ARG A 224 -7.26 0.73 -3.82
C ARG A 224 -6.03 0.75 -4.73
N ILE A 225 -4.96 0.04 -4.35
CA ILE A 225 -3.75 -0.09 -5.18
C ILE A 225 -4.10 -0.75 -6.51
N ARG A 226 -4.88 -1.83 -6.48
CA ARG A 226 -5.34 -2.51 -7.70
C ARG A 226 -6.15 -1.58 -8.60
N GLY A 227 -7.07 -0.79 -8.03
CA GLY A 227 -7.85 0.19 -8.79
C GLY A 227 -6.97 1.24 -9.47
N LEU A 228 -5.98 1.81 -8.75
CA LEU A 228 -5.03 2.76 -9.33
C LEU A 228 -4.13 2.11 -10.39
N THR A 229 -3.74 0.86 -10.23
CA THR A 229 -2.94 0.12 -11.22
C THR A 229 -3.71 -0.05 -12.53
N VAL A 230 -5.00 -0.37 -12.45
CA VAL A 230 -5.87 -0.44 -13.64
C VAL A 230 -6.03 0.94 -14.29
N GLU A 231 -6.17 2.02 -13.50
CA GLU A 231 -6.22 3.39 -14.05
C GLU A 231 -4.92 3.78 -14.74
N MET A 232 -3.77 3.36 -14.19
CA MET A 232 -2.46 3.59 -14.84
C MET A 232 -2.34 2.83 -16.16
N ASP A 233 -2.79 1.59 -16.22
CA ASP A 233 -2.78 0.79 -17.44
C ASP A 233 -3.68 1.41 -18.53
N ASN A 234 -4.91 1.77 -18.17
CA ASN A 234 -5.84 2.44 -19.08
C ASN A 234 -5.26 3.77 -19.59
N PHE A 235 -4.65 4.57 -18.71
CA PHE A 235 -4.02 5.81 -19.12
C PHE A 235 -2.81 5.58 -20.03
N CYS A 236 -2.02 4.55 -19.77
CA CYS A 236 -0.87 4.19 -20.62
C CYS A 236 -1.33 3.89 -22.06
N GLN A 237 -2.41 3.13 -22.20
CA GLN A 237 -3.01 2.80 -23.50
C GLN A 237 -3.62 4.04 -24.16
N GLU A 238 -4.36 4.89 -23.40
CA GLU A 238 -4.92 6.16 -23.88
C GLU A 238 -3.79 7.06 -24.41
N LEU A 239 -2.73 7.27 -23.64
CA LEU A 239 -1.59 8.10 -24.04
C LEU A 239 -0.91 7.61 -25.32
N ILE A 240 -0.67 6.29 -25.44
CA ILE A 240 -0.06 5.72 -26.64
C ILE A 240 -0.98 5.87 -27.86
N SER A 241 -2.27 5.63 -27.70
CA SER A 241 -3.27 5.83 -28.78
C SER A 241 -3.33 7.30 -29.24
N ASP A 242 -3.29 8.24 -28.29
CA ASP A 242 -3.29 9.67 -28.60
C ASP A 242 -2.01 10.09 -29.34
N LEU A 243 -0.85 9.56 -28.92
CA LEU A 243 0.41 9.78 -29.63
C LEU A 243 0.38 9.16 -31.04
N GLU A 244 -0.14 7.95 -31.19
CA GLU A 244 -0.31 7.32 -32.50
C GLU A 244 -1.22 8.16 -33.40
N SER A 245 -2.35 8.63 -32.89
CA SER A 245 -3.30 9.43 -33.69
C SER A 245 -2.74 10.78 -34.13
N HIS A 246 -1.90 11.42 -33.32
CA HIS A 246 -1.31 12.73 -33.61
C HIS A 246 -0.07 12.65 -34.51
N TYR A 247 0.73 11.60 -34.41
CA TYR A 247 2.02 11.47 -35.09
C TYR A 247 2.06 10.36 -36.15
N ARG A 248 1.02 9.56 -36.30
CA ARG A 248 0.85 8.57 -37.35
C ARG A 248 -0.18 9.10 -38.34
N SER A 249 0.27 9.89 -39.30
CA SER A 249 -0.60 10.29 -40.43
C SER A 249 -0.99 9.04 -41.21
N ALA A 250 -2.26 9.00 -41.64
CA ALA A 250 -2.84 7.99 -42.49
C ALA A 250 -2.13 7.85 -43.84
#